data_2ca187f5107f82988d4453e8764ec3c0
#
_entry.id   2ca187f5107f82988d4453e8764ec3c0
#
_cell.length_a   1.000
_cell.length_b   1.000
_cell.length_c   1.000
_cell.angle_alpha   90.00
_cell.angle_beta   90.00
_cell.angle_gamma   90.00
#
_symmetry.space_group_name_H-M   'P 1'
#
loop_
_entity.id
_entity.type
_entity.pdbx_description
1 polymer ?
#
loop_
_entity_poly.entity_id
_entity_poly.type
_entity_poly.pdbx_seq_one_letter_code
_entity_poly.pdbx_strand_id
1 'polypeptide(L)'
;MSLESGRKYGYYASLINVIMPIVAIIGVVAIIFSIIASAVTRIANGSVGPGFWVLVGLIIFIIAIVAVGIAGFIMFMYAMYSLSNYYNEPAIFKNVLYAFILSIVSGVVVLILEFAVLISAFAGIFTTNTPSPVAPAFSLLTYVVVIVVSLAFGIVNGVLYMRAFNKLKEKSGVDNFGTAGLLILIGVFIPLIGWIAWIFAAMGFKKLKAAPAMSPYVPYSVQPPLSTTAQTKRCPNCGAENHAEALYCSNCGKPLQ
;
A
#
# COMPACT_ATOMS: atom_id res chain seq x y z
N MET A 1 8.49 -6.09 17.73
CA MET A 1 8.43 -6.44 16.30
C MET A 1 9.56 -5.75 15.57
N SER A 2 10.18 -6.38 14.57
CA SER A 2 11.39 -5.86 13.96
C SER A 2 11.08 -5.14 12.64
N LEU A 3 11.85 -4.10 12.32
CA LEU A 3 11.82 -3.44 11.01
C LEU A 3 12.02 -4.44 9.88
N GLU A 4 12.88 -5.44 10.11
CA GLU A 4 13.22 -6.45 9.11
C GLU A 4 12.00 -7.29 8.70
N SER A 5 11.15 -7.68 9.66
CA SER A 5 9.89 -8.37 9.38
C SER A 5 8.98 -7.49 8.52
N GLY A 6 8.76 -6.24 8.91
CA GLY A 6 7.94 -5.30 8.15
C GLY A 6 8.46 -5.10 6.72
N ARG A 7 9.79 -4.94 6.56
CA ARG A 7 10.46 -4.81 5.26
C ARG A 7 10.26 -6.05 4.39
N LYS A 8 10.56 -7.24 4.94
CA LYS A 8 10.50 -8.51 4.21
C LYS A 8 9.09 -8.83 3.73
N TYR A 9 8.14 -8.82 4.66
CA TYR A 9 6.74 -9.16 4.32
C TYR A 9 6.08 -8.10 3.43
N GLY A 10 6.37 -6.81 3.65
CA GLY A 10 5.86 -5.74 2.78
C GLY A 10 6.39 -5.84 1.36
N TYR A 11 7.67 -6.18 1.19
CA TYR A 11 8.27 -6.40 -0.12
C TYR A 11 7.62 -7.58 -0.86
N TYR A 12 7.49 -8.75 -0.22
CA TYR A 12 6.87 -9.91 -0.85
C TYR A 12 5.38 -9.70 -1.15
N ALA A 13 4.64 -9.07 -0.24
CA ALA A 13 3.25 -8.72 -0.48
C ALA A 13 3.09 -7.80 -1.70
N SER A 14 3.96 -6.80 -1.83
CA SER A 14 3.95 -5.90 -2.98
C SER A 14 4.30 -6.63 -4.27
N LEU A 15 5.27 -7.55 -4.26
CA LEU A 15 5.60 -8.39 -5.42
C LEU A 15 4.42 -9.28 -5.84
N ILE A 16 3.73 -9.87 -4.89
CA ILE A 16 2.52 -10.66 -5.18
C ILE A 16 1.49 -9.78 -5.91
N ASN A 17 1.25 -8.54 -5.44
CA ASN A 17 0.32 -7.62 -6.10
C ASN A 17 0.80 -7.17 -7.50
N VAL A 18 2.10 -7.21 -7.79
CA VAL A 18 2.65 -6.94 -9.13
C VAL A 18 2.48 -8.15 -10.05
N ILE A 19 2.75 -9.36 -9.55
CA ILE A 19 2.79 -10.58 -10.38
C ILE A 19 1.39 -11.14 -10.61
N MET A 20 0.49 -11.09 -9.62
CA MET A 20 -0.84 -11.70 -9.70
C MET A 20 -1.70 -11.24 -10.87
N PRO A 21 -1.78 -9.94 -11.23
CA PRO A 21 -2.55 -9.52 -12.40
C PRO A 21 -2.01 -10.13 -13.71
N ILE A 22 -0.69 -10.27 -13.83
CA ILE A 22 -0.06 -10.91 -15.02
C ILE A 22 -0.45 -12.37 -15.10
N VAL A 23 -0.33 -13.11 -13.99
CA VAL A 23 -0.72 -14.53 -13.91
C VAL A 23 -2.21 -14.70 -14.20
N ALA A 24 -3.05 -13.82 -13.67
CA ALA A 24 -4.49 -13.83 -13.93
C ALA A 24 -4.81 -13.64 -15.42
N ILE A 25 -4.18 -12.66 -16.07
CA ILE A 25 -4.37 -12.43 -17.53
C ILE A 25 -3.93 -13.64 -18.35
N ILE A 26 -2.75 -14.19 -18.07
CA ILE A 26 -2.25 -15.38 -18.79
C ILE A 26 -3.21 -16.56 -18.59
N GLY A 27 -3.69 -16.77 -17.37
CA GLY A 27 -4.65 -17.84 -17.07
C GLY A 27 -5.98 -17.66 -17.79
N VAL A 28 -6.54 -16.45 -17.82
CA VAL A 28 -7.78 -16.13 -18.54
C VAL A 28 -7.61 -16.40 -20.05
N VAL A 29 -6.49 -15.95 -20.63
CA VAL A 29 -6.18 -16.20 -22.05
C VAL A 29 -6.09 -17.70 -22.33
N ALA A 30 -5.38 -18.48 -21.50
CA ALA A 30 -5.29 -19.93 -21.65
C ALA A 30 -6.65 -20.63 -21.57
N ILE A 31 -7.53 -20.17 -20.65
CA ILE A 31 -8.90 -20.69 -20.53
C ILE A 31 -9.72 -20.39 -21.78
N ILE A 32 -9.68 -19.16 -22.29
CA ILE A 32 -10.38 -18.78 -23.52
C ILE A 32 -9.93 -19.68 -24.69
N PHE A 33 -8.62 -19.87 -24.86
CA PHE A 33 -8.09 -20.78 -25.89
C PHE A 33 -8.59 -22.23 -25.72
N SER A 34 -8.63 -22.72 -24.46
CA SER A 34 -9.14 -24.07 -24.17
C SER A 34 -10.63 -24.21 -24.48
N ILE A 35 -11.44 -23.20 -24.22
CA ILE A 35 -12.88 -23.17 -24.55
C ILE A 35 -13.06 -23.19 -26.09
N ILE A 36 -12.33 -22.34 -26.82
CA ILE A 36 -12.40 -22.26 -28.26
C ILE A 36 -11.98 -23.62 -28.89
N ALA A 37 -10.85 -24.18 -28.43
CA ALA A 37 -10.37 -25.50 -28.92
C ALA A 37 -11.41 -26.60 -28.65
N SER A 38 -12.04 -26.63 -27.48
CA SER A 38 -13.07 -27.60 -27.16
C SER A 38 -14.35 -27.42 -27.98
N ALA A 39 -14.71 -26.19 -28.33
CA ALA A 39 -15.85 -25.90 -29.19
C ALA A 39 -15.57 -26.37 -30.63
N VAL A 40 -14.38 -26.13 -31.18
CA VAL A 40 -13.96 -26.56 -32.53
C VAL A 40 -13.95 -28.08 -32.63
N THR A 41 -13.40 -28.78 -31.63
CA THR A 41 -13.38 -30.26 -31.64
C THR A 41 -14.79 -30.89 -31.54
N ARG A 42 -15.72 -30.24 -30.81
CA ARG A 42 -17.14 -30.68 -30.78
C ARG A 42 -17.78 -30.58 -32.15
N ILE A 43 -17.57 -29.47 -32.85
CA ILE A 43 -18.12 -29.24 -34.17
C ILE A 43 -17.53 -30.28 -35.19
N ALA A 44 -16.22 -30.57 -35.10
CA ALA A 44 -15.55 -31.47 -36.04
C ALA A 44 -15.87 -32.95 -35.81
N ASN A 45 -16.02 -33.41 -34.57
CA ASN A 45 -16.06 -34.85 -34.24
C ASN A 45 -17.41 -35.33 -33.66
N GLY A 46 -18.40 -34.46 -33.45
CA GLY A 46 -19.71 -34.80 -32.88
C GLY A 46 -19.66 -35.36 -31.44
N SER A 47 -18.50 -35.31 -30.77
CA SER A 47 -18.29 -35.90 -29.44
C SER A 47 -18.46 -34.88 -28.33
N VAL A 48 -18.91 -35.36 -27.16
CA VAL A 48 -18.91 -34.55 -25.92
C VAL A 48 -17.44 -34.33 -25.52
N GLY A 49 -16.88 -33.24 -26.00
CA GLY A 49 -15.46 -32.92 -25.80
C GLY A 49 -15.05 -32.58 -24.34
N PRO A 50 -13.80 -32.23 -24.10
CA PRO A 50 -13.13 -32.10 -22.80
C PRO A 50 -13.64 -30.94 -21.91
N GLY A 51 -14.87 -30.42 -22.14
CA GLY A 51 -15.42 -29.29 -21.41
C GLY A 51 -15.45 -29.45 -19.89
N PHE A 52 -15.63 -30.67 -19.38
CA PHE A 52 -15.59 -30.97 -17.95
C PHE A 52 -14.20 -30.69 -17.36
N TRP A 53 -13.13 -31.17 -18.01
CA TRP A 53 -11.76 -30.95 -17.52
C TRP A 53 -11.32 -29.46 -17.58
N VAL A 54 -11.82 -28.72 -18.55
CA VAL A 54 -11.59 -27.27 -18.66
C VAL A 54 -12.24 -26.55 -17.45
N LEU A 55 -13.47 -26.94 -17.08
CA LEU A 55 -14.15 -26.38 -15.90
C LEU A 55 -13.40 -26.74 -14.61
N VAL A 56 -12.95 -27.97 -14.44
CA VAL A 56 -12.17 -28.39 -13.26
C VAL A 56 -10.85 -27.59 -13.20
N GLY A 57 -10.16 -27.45 -14.32
CA GLY A 57 -8.93 -26.62 -14.39
C GLY A 57 -9.18 -25.15 -14.02
N LEU A 58 -10.28 -24.57 -14.49
CA LEU A 58 -10.70 -23.22 -14.15
C LEU A 58 -10.93 -23.06 -12.64
N ILE A 59 -11.66 -23.98 -12.03
CA ILE A 59 -11.95 -23.94 -10.58
C ILE A 59 -10.65 -24.02 -9.78
N ILE A 60 -9.76 -24.95 -10.12
CA ILE A 60 -8.46 -25.09 -9.43
C ILE A 60 -7.63 -23.81 -9.59
N PHE A 61 -7.60 -23.23 -10.80
CA PHE A 61 -6.86 -21.99 -11.07
C PHE A 61 -7.40 -20.81 -10.24
N ILE A 62 -8.73 -20.64 -10.17
CA ILE A 62 -9.37 -19.60 -9.34
C ILE A 62 -9.02 -19.80 -7.88
N ILE A 63 -9.13 -21.03 -7.36
CA ILE A 63 -8.79 -21.33 -5.96
C ILE A 63 -7.33 -20.98 -5.68
N ALA A 64 -6.40 -21.31 -6.57
CA ALA A 64 -4.98 -21.01 -6.41
C ALA A 64 -4.72 -19.49 -6.39
N ILE A 65 -5.33 -18.73 -7.30
CA ILE A 65 -5.22 -17.25 -7.33
C ILE A 65 -5.77 -16.64 -6.04
N VAL A 66 -6.93 -17.08 -5.58
CA VAL A 66 -7.55 -16.58 -4.35
C VAL A 66 -6.66 -16.89 -3.14
N ALA A 67 -6.12 -18.11 -3.05
CA ALA A 67 -5.23 -18.49 -1.95
C ALA A 67 -3.96 -17.64 -1.90
N VAL A 68 -3.31 -17.40 -3.04
CA VAL A 68 -2.12 -16.54 -3.13
C VAL A 68 -2.47 -15.08 -2.81
N GLY A 69 -3.62 -14.59 -3.28
CA GLY A 69 -4.12 -13.25 -2.97
C GLY A 69 -4.34 -13.05 -1.47
N ILE A 70 -4.98 -14.01 -0.80
CA ILE A 70 -5.17 -13.98 0.65
C ILE A 70 -3.83 -14.00 1.39
N ALA A 71 -2.89 -14.85 0.97
CA ALA A 71 -1.56 -14.90 1.58
C ALA A 71 -0.82 -13.56 1.42
N GLY A 72 -0.83 -12.98 0.22
CA GLY A 72 -0.23 -11.66 -0.04
C GLY A 72 -0.87 -10.56 0.80
N PHE A 73 -2.18 -10.59 0.96
CA PHE A 73 -2.91 -9.67 1.81
C PHE A 73 -2.53 -9.79 3.29
N ILE A 74 -2.49 -11.01 3.85
CA ILE A 74 -2.08 -11.26 5.23
C ILE A 74 -0.64 -10.77 5.46
N MET A 75 0.27 -11.05 4.52
CA MET A 75 1.65 -10.55 4.57
C MET A 75 1.71 -9.03 4.58
N PHE A 76 0.90 -8.35 3.76
CA PHE A 76 0.82 -6.90 3.72
C PHE A 76 0.30 -6.31 5.04
N MET A 77 -0.79 -6.86 5.58
CA MET A 77 -1.35 -6.43 6.87
C MET A 77 -0.33 -6.60 8.00
N TYR A 78 0.37 -7.74 8.03
CA TYR A 78 1.41 -8.00 9.01
C TYR A 78 2.59 -7.01 8.88
N ALA A 79 2.99 -6.70 7.64
CA ALA A 79 4.05 -5.73 7.38
C ALA A 79 3.68 -4.34 7.91
N MET A 80 2.47 -3.85 7.58
CA MET A 80 2.00 -2.54 8.03
C MET A 80 1.82 -2.48 9.55
N TYR A 81 1.37 -3.56 10.17
CA TYR A 81 1.30 -3.68 11.63
C TYR A 81 2.69 -3.64 12.27
N SER A 82 3.64 -4.40 11.73
CA SER A 82 5.03 -4.44 12.22
C SER A 82 5.71 -3.07 12.11
N LEU A 83 5.52 -2.35 10.99
CA LEU A 83 6.06 -1.00 10.77
C LEU A 83 5.37 0.05 11.65
N SER A 84 4.06 -0.06 11.85
CA SER A 84 3.31 0.80 12.76
C SER A 84 3.88 0.74 14.19
N ASN A 85 4.17 -0.46 14.67
CA ASN A 85 4.78 -0.66 15.99
C ASN A 85 6.24 -0.19 16.03
N TYR A 86 7.02 -0.46 14.97
CA TYR A 86 8.43 -0.04 14.90
C TYR A 86 8.59 1.47 14.92
N TYR A 87 7.78 2.20 14.16
CA TYR A 87 7.82 3.65 14.10
C TYR A 87 6.97 4.34 15.18
N ASN A 88 6.31 3.57 16.05
CA ASN A 88 5.35 4.08 17.05
C ASN A 88 4.30 5.02 16.44
N GLU A 89 3.80 4.66 15.25
CA GLU A 89 2.82 5.47 14.50
C GLU A 89 1.61 4.60 14.14
N PRO A 90 0.58 4.57 15.01
CA PRO A 90 -0.59 3.69 14.80
C PRO A 90 -1.40 4.05 13.56
N ALA A 91 -1.29 5.27 13.03
CA ALA A 91 -1.99 5.67 11.82
C ALA A 91 -1.56 4.87 10.57
N ILE A 92 -0.32 4.33 10.54
CA ILE A 92 0.15 3.47 9.44
C ILE A 92 -0.75 2.24 9.31
N PHE A 93 -0.96 1.51 10.41
CA PHE A 93 -1.78 0.30 10.39
C PHE A 93 -3.29 0.59 10.36
N LYS A 94 -3.76 1.55 11.17
CA LYS A 94 -5.20 1.87 11.27
C LYS A 94 -5.81 2.25 9.93
N ASN A 95 -5.11 3.07 9.12
CA ASN A 95 -5.62 3.46 7.81
C ASN A 95 -5.73 2.25 6.87
N VAL A 96 -4.77 1.32 6.88
CA VAL A 96 -4.85 0.09 6.08
C VAL A 96 -5.95 -0.83 6.57
N LEU A 97 -6.14 -0.94 7.89
CA LEU A 97 -7.22 -1.73 8.47
C LEU A 97 -8.60 -1.17 8.09
N TYR A 98 -8.77 0.15 8.15
CA TYR A 98 -10.02 0.78 7.71
C TYR A 98 -10.25 0.61 6.21
N ALA A 99 -9.20 0.73 5.39
CA ALA A 99 -9.28 0.44 3.97
C ALA A 99 -9.73 -1.01 3.71
N PHE A 100 -9.23 -1.96 4.48
CA PHE A 100 -9.63 -3.37 4.39
C PHE A 100 -11.11 -3.58 4.76
N ILE A 101 -11.53 -3.05 5.91
CA ILE A 101 -12.94 -3.15 6.34
C ILE A 101 -13.85 -2.54 5.27
N LEU A 102 -13.49 -1.36 4.76
CA LEU A 102 -14.22 -0.69 3.69
C LEU A 102 -14.29 -1.53 2.41
N SER A 103 -13.19 -2.23 2.05
CA SER A 103 -13.16 -3.13 0.89
C SER A 103 -14.13 -4.30 1.04
N ILE A 104 -14.25 -4.87 2.27
CA ILE A 104 -15.23 -5.93 2.53
C ILE A 104 -16.66 -5.39 2.37
N VAL A 105 -16.96 -4.25 2.99
CA VAL A 105 -18.27 -3.62 2.90
C VAL A 105 -18.62 -3.30 1.44
N SER A 106 -17.69 -2.70 0.71
CA SER A 106 -17.85 -2.40 -0.71
C SER A 106 -18.09 -3.67 -1.53
N GLY A 107 -17.31 -4.73 -1.29
CA GLY A 107 -17.47 -6.00 -1.97
C GLY A 107 -18.86 -6.62 -1.77
N VAL A 108 -19.38 -6.59 -0.55
CA VAL A 108 -20.73 -7.08 -0.24
C VAL A 108 -21.79 -6.24 -0.95
N VAL A 109 -21.68 -4.92 -0.92
CA VAL A 109 -22.63 -4.00 -1.58
C VAL A 109 -22.64 -4.23 -3.09
N VAL A 110 -21.46 -4.28 -3.72
CA VAL A 110 -21.35 -4.52 -5.17
C VAL A 110 -21.91 -5.89 -5.54
N LEU A 111 -21.61 -6.93 -4.77
CA LEU A 111 -22.10 -8.28 -5.00
C LEU A 111 -23.65 -8.34 -4.94
N ILE A 112 -24.27 -7.66 -4.00
CA ILE A 112 -25.75 -7.58 -3.92
C ILE A 112 -26.32 -6.89 -5.17
N LEU A 113 -25.70 -5.81 -5.63
CA LEU A 113 -26.12 -5.09 -6.83
C LEU A 113 -25.94 -5.95 -8.10
N GLU A 114 -24.83 -6.66 -8.22
CA GLU A 114 -24.58 -7.58 -9.35
C GLU A 114 -25.58 -8.74 -9.36
N PHE A 115 -25.94 -9.30 -8.20
CA PHE A 115 -26.98 -10.30 -8.08
C PHE A 115 -28.34 -9.78 -8.55
N ALA A 116 -28.70 -8.54 -8.22
CA ALA A 116 -29.92 -7.92 -8.68
C ALA A 116 -29.95 -7.77 -10.21
N VAL A 117 -28.83 -7.39 -10.83
CA VAL A 117 -28.70 -7.36 -12.30
C VAL A 117 -28.86 -8.76 -12.90
N LEU A 118 -28.22 -9.75 -12.31
CA LEU A 118 -28.28 -11.14 -12.80
C LEU A 118 -29.72 -11.68 -12.74
N ILE A 119 -30.40 -11.50 -11.62
CA ILE A 119 -31.82 -11.90 -11.45
C ILE A 119 -32.71 -11.22 -12.48
N SER A 120 -32.53 -9.91 -12.70
CA SER A 120 -33.33 -9.17 -13.69
C SER A 120 -33.09 -9.66 -15.13
N ALA A 121 -31.82 -10.00 -15.47
CA ALA A 121 -31.48 -10.58 -16.78
C ALA A 121 -32.10 -11.97 -16.97
N PHE A 122 -32.05 -12.84 -15.95
CA PHE A 122 -32.70 -14.17 -15.99
C PHE A 122 -34.20 -14.05 -16.09
N ALA A 123 -34.86 -13.18 -15.32
CA ALA A 123 -36.30 -12.95 -15.41
C ALA A 123 -36.71 -12.52 -16.81
N GLY A 124 -35.91 -11.67 -17.48
CA GLY A 124 -36.13 -11.28 -18.88
C GLY A 124 -36.11 -12.45 -19.87
N ILE A 125 -35.28 -13.47 -19.63
CA ILE A 125 -35.22 -14.67 -20.50
C ILE A 125 -36.51 -15.51 -20.38
N PHE A 126 -37.11 -15.61 -19.19
CA PHE A 126 -38.27 -16.46 -18.94
C PHE A 126 -39.62 -15.78 -19.21
N THR A 127 -39.67 -14.43 -19.28
CA THR A 127 -40.92 -13.68 -19.46
C THR A 127 -41.18 -13.22 -20.89
N THR A 128 -40.28 -13.53 -21.85
CA THR A 128 -40.33 -12.97 -23.20
C THR A 128 -41.26 -13.73 -24.14
N ASN A 129 -42.55 -13.46 -24.04
CA ASN A 129 -43.40 -13.43 -25.26
C ASN A 129 -43.56 -12.01 -25.84
N THR A 130 -43.04 -10.98 -25.19
CA THR A 130 -42.94 -9.60 -25.72
C THR A 130 -41.67 -8.94 -25.21
N PRO A 131 -40.77 -8.44 -26.08
CA PRO A 131 -39.61 -7.68 -25.65
C PRO A 131 -40.07 -6.37 -25.02
N SER A 132 -40.07 -6.32 -23.69
CA SER A 132 -40.34 -5.07 -22.95
C SER A 132 -39.15 -4.14 -23.13
N PRO A 133 -39.32 -2.90 -23.63
CA PRO A 133 -38.26 -1.92 -23.78
C PRO A 133 -37.67 -1.46 -22.42
N VAL A 134 -38.33 -1.81 -21.32
CA VAL A 134 -37.96 -1.40 -19.94
C VAL A 134 -36.79 -2.24 -19.40
N ALA A 135 -36.67 -3.50 -19.78
CA ALA A 135 -35.64 -4.40 -19.27
C ALA A 135 -34.18 -3.93 -19.59
N PRO A 136 -33.82 -3.50 -20.81
CA PRO A 136 -32.48 -2.99 -21.09
C PRO A 136 -32.20 -1.64 -20.42
N ALA A 137 -33.19 -0.78 -20.25
CA ALA A 137 -33.03 0.50 -19.55
C ALA A 137 -32.76 0.31 -18.06
N PHE A 138 -33.45 -0.66 -17.41
CA PHE A 138 -33.22 -0.99 -16.01
C PHE A 138 -31.82 -1.57 -15.78
N SER A 139 -31.34 -2.46 -16.63
CA SER A 139 -30.00 -3.02 -16.52
C SER A 139 -28.93 -1.94 -16.70
N LEU A 140 -29.08 -1.03 -17.67
CA LEU A 140 -28.17 0.09 -17.88
C LEU A 140 -28.07 1.00 -16.64
N LEU A 141 -29.23 1.38 -16.07
CA LEU A 141 -29.27 2.20 -14.86
C LEU A 141 -28.55 1.52 -13.69
N THR A 142 -28.77 0.22 -13.51
CA THR A 142 -28.10 -0.53 -12.43
C THR A 142 -26.58 -0.58 -12.63
N TYR A 143 -26.08 -0.77 -13.87
CA TYR A 143 -24.66 -0.69 -14.15
C TYR A 143 -24.06 0.68 -13.83
N VAL A 144 -24.76 1.78 -14.14
CA VAL A 144 -24.32 3.13 -13.79
C VAL A 144 -24.24 3.27 -12.26
N VAL A 145 -25.23 2.78 -11.52
CA VAL A 145 -25.22 2.79 -10.04
C VAL A 145 -24.02 1.99 -9.50
N VAL A 146 -23.76 0.79 -10.03
CA VAL A 146 -22.61 -0.04 -9.62
C VAL A 146 -21.30 0.71 -9.84
N ILE A 147 -21.14 1.36 -11.00
CA ILE A 147 -19.92 2.13 -11.30
C ILE A 147 -19.75 3.30 -10.32
N VAL A 148 -20.79 4.08 -10.08
CA VAL A 148 -20.73 5.23 -9.17
C VAL A 148 -20.42 4.80 -7.75
N VAL A 149 -21.07 3.74 -7.26
CA VAL A 149 -20.83 3.19 -5.93
C VAL A 149 -19.39 2.66 -5.82
N SER A 150 -18.93 1.89 -6.80
CA SER A 150 -17.56 1.35 -6.82
C SER A 150 -16.51 2.46 -6.84
N LEU A 151 -16.71 3.53 -7.61
CA LEU A 151 -15.81 4.69 -7.62
C LEU A 151 -15.80 5.41 -6.27
N ALA A 152 -16.95 5.63 -5.65
CA ALA A 152 -17.03 6.28 -4.34
C ALA A 152 -16.25 5.51 -3.27
N PHE A 153 -16.47 4.20 -3.16
CA PHE A 153 -15.71 3.33 -2.25
C PHE A 153 -14.23 3.28 -2.62
N GLY A 154 -13.91 3.21 -3.92
CA GLY A 154 -12.55 3.20 -4.42
C GLY A 154 -11.76 4.45 -4.03
N ILE A 155 -12.36 5.64 -4.17
CA ILE A 155 -11.73 6.91 -3.78
C ILE A 155 -11.43 6.93 -2.28
N VAL A 156 -12.39 6.59 -1.43
CA VAL A 156 -12.19 6.57 0.02
C VAL A 156 -11.09 5.57 0.40
N ASN A 157 -11.10 4.39 -0.20
CA ASN A 157 -10.10 3.36 -0.01
C ASN A 157 -8.71 3.83 -0.45
N GLY A 158 -8.60 4.44 -1.65
CA GLY A 158 -7.37 5.03 -2.16
C GLY A 158 -6.80 6.12 -1.26
N VAL A 159 -7.66 6.99 -0.69
CA VAL A 159 -7.25 8.01 0.29
C VAL A 159 -6.70 7.36 1.57
N LEU A 160 -7.31 6.29 2.07
CA LEU A 160 -6.83 5.59 3.26
C LEU A 160 -5.45 4.96 3.02
N TYR A 161 -5.24 4.29 1.88
CA TYR A 161 -3.93 3.79 1.49
C TYR A 161 -2.90 4.91 1.32
N MET A 162 -3.28 6.00 0.65
CA MET A 162 -2.40 7.16 0.48
C MET A 162 -1.98 7.74 1.84
N ARG A 163 -2.90 7.87 2.80
CA ARG A 163 -2.59 8.33 4.16
C ARG A 163 -1.62 7.39 4.87
N ALA A 164 -1.84 6.08 4.78
CA ALA A 164 -0.96 5.08 5.39
C ALA A 164 0.46 5.16 4.83
N PHE A 165 0.59 5.20 3.51
CA PHE A 165 1.89 5.29 2.83
C PHE A 165 2.58 6.64 3.07
N ASN A 166 1.84 7.76 3.13
CA ASN A 166 2.41 9.05 3.45
C ASN A 166 2.95 9.09 4.89
N LYS A 167 2.24 8.48 5.86
CA LYS A 167 2.76 8.33 7.22
C LYS A 167 4.02 7.46 7.26
N LEU A 168 4.03 6.38 6.46
CA LEU A 168 5.21 5.54 6.36
C LEU A 168 6.40 6.28 5.70
N LYS A 169 6.16 7.10 4.66
CA LYS A 169 7.16 8.00 4.07
C LYS A 169 7.72 8.97 5.12
N GLU A 170 6.85 9.66 5.85
CA GLU A 170 7.21 10.63 6.88
C GLU A 170 8.15 10.03 7.94
N LYS A 171 7.83 8.82 8.41
CA LYS A 171 8.59 8.13 9.47
C LYS A 171 9.85 7.42 8.97
N SER A 172 9.83 6.91 7.76
CA SER A 172 10.97 6.14 7.19
C SER A 172 11.95 6.98 6.37
N GLY A 173 11.54 8.18 5.91
CA GLY A 173 12.30 9.00 4.97
C GLY A 173 12.35 8.43 3.55
N VAL A 174 11.54 7.41 3.21
CA VAL A 174 11.56 6.74 1.90
C VAL A 174 10.46 7.31 1.01
N ASP A 175 10.83 8.15 0.04
CA ASP A 175 9.89 8.83 -0.86
C ASP A 175 9.04 7.92 -1.71
N ASN A 176 9.53 6.72 -2.03
CA ASN A 176 8.79 5.72 -2.81
C ASN A 176 7.41 5.41 -2.24
N PHE A 177 7.23 5.47 -0.92
CA PHE A 177 5.92 5.25 -0.30
C PHE A 177 4.93 6.37 -0.63
N GLY A 178 5.37 7.63 -0.61
CA GLY A 178 4.51 8.75 -1.01
C GLY A 178 4.04 8.63 -2.46
N THR A 179 4.96 8.28 -3.37
CA THR A 179 4.63 8.00 -4.78
C THR A 179 3.66 6.83 -4.90
N ALA A 180 3.91 5.71 -4.19
CA ALA A 180 3.01 4.56 -4.20
C ALA A 180 1.59 4.93 -3.72
N GLY A 181 1.48 5.67 -2.62
CA GLY A 181 0.19 6.11 -2.09
C GLY A 181 -0.59 6.99 -3.06
N LEU A 182 0.07 7.93 -3.73
CA LEU A 182 -0.55 8.79 -4.75
C LEU A 182 -1.01 7.97 -5.96
N LEU A 183 -0.17 7.06 -6.44
CA LEU A 183 -0.50 6.22 -7.59
C LEU A 183 -1.64 5.23 -7.28
N ILE A 184 -1.79 4.75 -6.05
CA ILE A 184 -2.95 3.94 -5.64
C ILE A 184 -4.24 4.76 -5.76
N LEU A 185 -4.24 6.02 -5.32
CA LEU A 185 -5.41 6.88 -5.43
C LEU A 185 -5.78 7.16 -6.89
N ILE A 186 -4.79 7.50 -7.73
CA ILE A 186 -5.01 7.71 -9.18
C ILE A 186 -5.45 6.40 -9.85
N GLY A 187 -4.97 5.28 -9.37
CA GLY A 187 -5.29 3.93 -9.85
C GLY A 187 -6.77 3.55 -9.72
N VAL A 188 -7.54 4.26 -8.89
CA VAL A 188 -9.00 4.11 -8.82
C VAL A 188 -9.67 4.45 -10.17
N PHE A 189 -9.10 5.44 -10.88
CA PHE A 189 -9.60 5.86 -12.19
C PHE A 189 -8.91 5.13 -13.34
N ILE A 190 -7.63 4.80 -13.17
CA ILE A 190 -6.80 4.17 -14.20
C ILE A 190 -6.11 2.94 -13.58
N PRO A 191 -6.71 1.73 -13.70
CA PRO A 191 -6.22 0.52 -13.00
C PRO A 191 -4.75 0.18 -13.26
N LEU A 192 -4.25 0.49 -14.46
CA LEU A 192 -2.83 0.28 -14.80
C LEU A 192 -1.89 1.10 -13.91
N ILE A 193 -2.28 2.33 -13.55
CA ILE A 193 -1.50 3.18 -12.63
C ILE A 193 -1.51 2.59 -11.21
N GLY A 194 -2.67 2.08 -10.77
CA GLY A 194 -2.76 1.40 -9.49
C GLY A 194 -1.87 0.16 -9.40
N TRP A 195 -1.71 -0.57 -10.50
CA TRP A 195 -0.78 -1.69 -10.58
C TRP A 195 0.69 -1.24 -10.46
N ILE A 196 1.09 -0.17 -11.17
CA ILE A 196 2.44 0.42 -11.07
C ILE A 196 2.74 0.88 -9.64
N ALA A 197 1.75 1.34 -8.89
CA ALA A 197 1.91 1.76 -7.50
C ALA A 197 2.55 0.68 -6.61
N TRP A 198 2.23 -0.60 -6.85
CA TRP A 198 2.80 -1.71 -6.10
C TRP A 198 4.29 -1.94 -6.39
N ILE A 199 4.77 -1.57 -7.59
CA ILE A 199 6.21 -1.56 -7.91
C ILE A 199 6.93 -0.53 -7.02
N PHE A 200 6.38 0.68 -6.91
CA PHE A 200 6.93 1.72 -6.03
C PHE A 200 6.87 1.30 -4.55
N ALA A 201 5.79 0.65 -4.12
CA ALA A 201 5.70 0.10 -2.77
C ALA A 201 6.78 -0.95 -2.51
N ALA A 202 6.99 -1.90 -3.43
CA ALA A 202 8.06 -2.92 -3.33
C ALA A 202 9.44 -2.28 -3.22
N MET A 203 9.73 -1.28 -4.08
CA MET A 203 10.99 -0.52 -4.00
C MET A 203 11.11 0.23 -2.67
N GLY A 204 10.01 0.78 -2.15
CA GLY A 204 9.95 1.44 -0.85
C GLY A 204 10.33 0.49 0.28
N PHE A 205 9.69 -0.66 0.36
CA PHE A 205 10.01 -1.67 1.38
C PHE A 205 11.46 -2.17 1.28
N LYS A 206 11.99 -2.36 0.06
CA LYS A 206 13.40 -2.75 -0.14
C LYS A 206 14.38 -1.70 0.39
N LYS A 207 14.04 -0.41 0.30
CA LYS A 207 14.89 0.72 0.74
C LYS A 207 14.80 0.99 2.25
N LEU A 208 13.86 0.39 2.97
CA LEU A 208 13.79 0.55 4.42
C LEU A 208 15.10 0.11 5.06
N LYS A 209 15.76 1.04 5.73
CA LYS A 209 16.95 0.78 6.54
C LYS A 209 16.59 0.94 8.01
N ALA A 210 17.21 0.16 8.88
CA ALA A 210 17.14 0.45 10.30
C ALA A 210 17.58 1.90 10.50
N ALA A 211 16.80 2.68 11.25
CA ALA A 211 17.30 3.96 11.73
C ALA A 211 18.69 3.67 12.34
N PRO A 212 19.73 4.45 12.02
CA PRO A 212 20.99 4.31 12.74
C PRO A 212 20.59 4.26 14.21
N ALA A 213 21.02 3.18 14.91
CA ALA A 213 20.77 3.07 16.34
C ALA A 213 21.10 4.44 16.88
N MET A 214 20.12 5.15 17.48
CA MET A 214 20.44 6.37 18.18
C MET A 214 21.63 5.98 19.06
N SER A 215 22.81 6.50 18.73
CA SER A 215 23.97 6.36 19.61
C SER A 215 23.39 6.58 20.98
N PRO A 216 23.53 5.63 21.93
CA PRO A 216 22.96 5.79 23.25
C PRO A 216 23.29 7.24 23.60
N TYR A 217 22.28 8.05 23.94
CA TYR A 217 22.50 9.41 24.39
C TYR A 217 23.58 9.28 25.46
N VAL A 218 24.80 9.47 25.03
CA VAL A 218 25.91 9.63 25.95
C VAL A 218 25.51 10.91 26.64
N PRO A 219 25.01 10.85 27.91
CA PRO A 219 24.74 12.05 28.64
C PRO A 219 26.04 12.81 28.49
N TYR A 220 25.97 14.02 27.93
CA TYR A 220 27.13 14.88 27.77
C TYR A 220 27.81 14.85 29.14
N SER A 221 28.73 13.86 29.28
CA SER A 221 29.60 13.85 30.43
C SER A 221 30.27 15.20 30.29
N VAL A 222 29.94 16.10 31.18
CA VAL A 222 30.68 17.31 31.39
C VAL A 222 32.13 16.81 31.41
N GLN A 223 32.81 16.90 30.27
CA GLN A 223 34.23 16.60 30.22
C GLN A 223 34.81 17.39 31.35
N PRO A 224 35.41 16.75 32.34
CA PRO A 224 36.17 17.52 33.31
C PRO A 224 37.04 18.47 32.48
N PRO A 225 37.07 19.76 32.74
CA PRO A 225 37.75 20.71 31.91
C PRO A 225 39.14 20.14 31.66
N LEU A 226 39.40 19.89 30.36
CA LEU A 226 40.76 19.57 29.95
C LEU A 226 41.62 20.63 30.60
N SER A 227 42.48 20.23 31.51
CA SER A 227 43.48 21.09 32.10
C SER A 227 44.52 21.47 31.03
N THR A 228 44.03 22.20 30.04
CA THR A 228 44.86 23.16 29.33
C THR A 228 45.19 24.19 30.38
N THR A 229 46.45 24.30 30.69
CA THR A 229 47.03 25.42 31.43
C THR A 229 46.40 26.68 30.83
N ALA A 230 45.31 27.11 31.43
CA ALA A 230 44.57 28.30 30.97
C ALA A 230 45.52 29.48 31.23
N GLN A 231 46.17 29.92 30.15
CA GLN A 231 46.94 31.15 30.21
C GLN A 231 45.92 32.24 30.56
N THR A 232 46.04 32.78 31.77
CA THR A 232 45.22 33.89 32.26
C THR A 232 46.02 35.17 32.08
N LYS A 233 45.33 36.27 31.72
CA LYS A 233 45.89 37.63 31.78
C LYS A 233 45.20 38.44 32.82
N ARG A 234 45.96 39.25 33.57
CA ARG A 234 45.43 40.15 34.59
C ARG A 234 45.05 41.49 33.99
N CYS A 235 43.87 41.96 34.36
CA CYS A 235 43.42 43.29 33.96
C CYS A 235 44.30 44.37 34.59
N PRO A 236 44.93 45.29 33.81
CA PRO A 236 45.78 46.34 34.38
C PRO A 236 45.02 47.39 35.17
N ASN A 237 43.69 47.45 35.03
CA ASN A 237 42.86 48.44 35.70
C ASN A 237 42.30 47.95 37.04
N CYS A 238 41.90 46.70 37.18
CA CYS A 238 41.20 46.20 38.40
C CYS A 238 41.86 44.91 38.96
N GLY A 239 42.89 44.36 38.32
CA GLY A 239 43.62 43.19 38.81
C GLY A 239 42.88 41.85 38.60
N ALA A 240 41.70 41.81 38.05
CA ALA A 240 40.92 40.59 37.85
C ALA A 240 41.58 39.70 36.79
N GLU A 241 41.61 38.39 37.05
CA GLU A 241 42.09 37.39 36.09
C GLU A 241 41.02 37.13 35.04
N ASN A 242 41.43 37.13 33.77
CA ASN A 242 40.61 36.90 32.62
C ASN A 242 41.26 35.84 31.72
N HIS A 243 40.49 35.18 30.87
CA HIS A 243 40.99 34.30 29.84
C HIS A 243 41.99 35.03 28.96
N ALA A 244 43.09 34.39 28.54
CA ALA A 244 44.10 34.99 27.72
C ALA A 244 43.57 35.62 26.41
N GLU A 245 42.50 35.07 25.86
CA GLU A 245 41.85 35.55 24.64
C GLU A 245 40.75 36.57 24.86
N ALA A 246 40.49 36.98 26.14
CA ALA A 246 39.40 37.91 26.43
C ALA A 246 39.81 39.33 25.94
N LEU A 247 38.98 39.95 25.13
CA LEU A 247 39.17 41.31 24.61
C LEU A 247 38.81 42.38 25.63
N TYR A 248 37.91 42.03 26.57
CA TYR A 248 37.44 42.94 27.62
C TYR A 248 37.49 42.24 28.98
N CYS A 249 37.71 43.01 30.02
CA CYS A 249 37.72 42.51 31.39
C CYS A 249 36.31 42.14 31.85
N SER A 250 36.10 40.91 32.33
CA SER A 250 34.82 40.39 32.80
C SER A 250 34.32 41.14 34.05
N ASN A 251 35.21 41.79 34.83
CA ASN A 251 34.86 42.48 36.08
C ASN A 251 34.61 43.98 35.89
N CYS A 252 35.44 44.69 35.08
CA CYS A 252 35.32 46.16 34.97
C CYS A 252 35.00 46.65 33.54
N GLY A 253 34.81 45.73 32.57
CA GLY A 253 34.45 46.08 31.20
C GLY A 253 35.51 46.80 30.37
N LYS A 254 36.72 47.06 30.89
CA LYS A 254 37.78 47.73 30.12
C LYS A 254 38.44 46.78 29.14
N PRO A 255 38.90 47.28 27.98
CA PRO A 255 39.63 46.47 27.02
C PRO A 255 40.94 45.96 27.61
N LEU A 256 41.26 44.68 27.31
CA LEU A 256 42.49 44.00 27.71
C LEU A 256 43.37 43.92 26.47
N GLN A 257 44.52 44.57 26.54
CA GLN A 257 45.55 44.48 25.52
C GLN A 257 46.42 43.23 25.69
#